data_038b6c1521044c0780224e5ee1d4c847
#
_entry.id   038b6c1521044c0780224e5ee1d4c847
#
_cell.length_a   1.000
_cell.length_b   1.000
_cell.length_c   1.000
_cell.angle_alpha   90.00
_cell.angle_beta   90.00
_cell.angle_gamma   90.00
#
_symmetry.space_group_name_H-M   'P 1'
#
loop_
_entity.id
_entity.type
_entity.pdbx_description
1 polymer ?
#
loop_
_entity_poly.entity_id
_entity_poly.type
_entity_poly.pdbx_seq_one_letter_code
_entity_poly.pdbx_strand_id
1 'polypeptide(L)'
;MLYVNKLVGNMSQKQSKRMMKEQSMLKQNKDLLIEIATRDVKSVFAYFKTTRDGLSIKEAQKRIHVYGKNELSSKRAILSDVMMKLSEMFPVFTKQRVYNENQCEIVTVTVSRVEGCITAGMNSDSKIMKLPVEELVPGDMVFLSAGDTVPADVRIIYAEDLLVNESMLTGKETNVEKFESCYHLERKRFIPLKRMKDYNPLQLENVCFKGTHIVNGTAKAVVVSTGKNTYSGLLHTCCSQTS
;
A
#
# COMPACT_ATOMS: atom_id res chain seq x y z
N MET A 1 -5.94 -7.56 -26.50
CA MET A 1 -5.98 -9.04 -26.46
C MET A 1 -5.01 -9.73 -27.42
N LEU A 2 -4.74 -9.22 -28.63
CA LEU A 2 -3.86 -9.87 -29.62
C LEU A 2 -2.35 -9.87 -29.27
N TYR A 3 -1.86 -8.92 -28.47
CA TYR A 3 -0.45 -8.86 -28.08
C TYR A 3 -0.05 -9.86 -27.00
N VAL A 4 -0.99 -10.22 -26.10
CA VAL A 4 -0.75 -11.17 -25.01
C VAL A 4 -0.63 -12.60 -25.55
N ASN A 5 -1.39 -12.96 -26.59
CA ASN A 5 -1.34 -14.30 -27.19
C ASN A 5 -0.05 -14.60 -27.97
N LYS A 6 0.69 -13.57 -28.40
CA LYS A 6 1.96 -13.73 -29.13
C LYS A 6 3.16 -13.98 -28.20
N LEU A 7 3.08 -13.55 -26.94
CA LEU A 7 4.12 -13.76 -25.92
C LEU A 7 4.04 -15.14 -25.23
N VAL A 8 2.86 -15.76 -25.24
CA VAL A 8 2.63 -17.05 -24.57
C VAL A 8 3.23 -18.24 -25.34
N GLY A 9 3.54 -18.06 -26.63
CA GLY A 9 4.00 -19.16 -27.49
C GLY A 9 5.37 -19.80 -27.13
N ASN A 10 6.21 -19.12 -26.33
CA ASN A 10 7.56 -19.58 -25.99
C ASN A 10 7.81 -19.78 -24.48
N MET A 11 6.78 -19.70 -23.63
CA MET A 11 6.95 -19.83 -22.19
C MET A 11 6.77 -21.27 -21.73
N SER A 12 7.63 -21.72 -20.79
CA SER A 12 7.44 -23.03 -20.17
C SER A 12 6.09 -23.08 -19.40
N GLN A 13 5.47 -24.26 -19.32
CA GLN A 13 4.19 -24.43 -18.58
C GLN A 13 4.27 -23.93 -17.13
N LYS A 14 5.45 -24.00 -16.50
CA LYS A 14 5.70 -23.52 -15.15
C LYS A 14 5.66 -21.99 -15.07
N GLN A 15 6.20 -21.29 -16.07
CA GLN A 15 6.16 -19.83 -16.17
C GLN A 15 4.74 -19.34 -16.44
N SER A 16 4.01 -19.99 -17.33
CA SER A 16 2.60 -19.64 -17.62
C SER A 16 1.70 -19.79 -16.39
N LYS A 17 1.82 -20.90 -15.64
CA LYS A 17 1.07 -21.08 -14.37
C LYS A 17 1.41 -20.01 -13.33
N ARG A 18 2.68 -19.62 -13.23
CA ARG A 18 3.12 -18.59 -12.30
C ARG A 18 2.54 -17.22 -12.67
N MET A 19 2.62 -16.82 -13.95
CA MET A 19 2.01 -15.59 -14.45
C MET A 19 0.50 -15.52 -14.17
N MET A 20 -0.23 -16.59 -14.45
CA MET A 20 -1.67 -16.66 -14.17
C MET A 20 -1.97 -16.46 -12.69
N LYS A 21 -1.17 -17.04 -11.79
CA LYS A 21 -1.31 -16.88 -10.36
C LYS A 21 -1.08 -15.41 -9.93
N GLU A 22 -0.02 -14.78 -10.45
CA GLU A 22 0.33 -13.39 -10.12
C GLU A 22 -0.73 -12.39 -10.64
N GLN A 23 -1.22 -12.59 -11.86
CA GLN A 23 -2.34 -11.81 -12.39
C GLN A 23 -3.62 -11.97 -11.57
N SER A 24 -3.90 -13.19 -11.09
CA SER A 24 -5.02 -13.45 -10.19
C SER A 24 -4.86 -12.70 -8.86
N MET A 25 -3.66 -12.71 -8.29
CA MET A 25 -3.37 -11.97 -7.04
C MET A 25 -3.50 -10.45 -7.23
N LEU A 26 -2.99 -9.91 -8.35
CA LEU A 26 -3.15 -8.48 -8.66
C LEU A 26 -4.62 -8.10 -8.80
N LYS A 27 -5.41 -8.95 -9.46
CA LYS A 27 -6.85 -8.73 -9.59
C LYS A 27 -7.55 -8.75 -8.23
N GLN A 28 -7.24 -9.74 -7.38
CA GLN A 28 -7.80 -9.83 -6.02
C GLN A 28 -7.44 -8.61 -5.17
N ASN A 29 -6.20 -8.11 -5.26
CA ASN A 29 -5.80 -6.90 -4.55
C ASN A 29 -6.56 -5.66 -5.06
N LYS A 30 -6.72 -5.51 -6.38
CA LYS A 30 -7.55 -4.44 -6.97
C LYS A 30 -8.98 -4.49 -6.47
N ASP A 31 -9.60 -5.67 -6.51
CA ASP A 31 -10.97 -5.87 -6.04
C ASP A 31 -11.11 -5.52 -4.55
N LEU A 32 -10.14 -5.92 -3.72
CA LEU A 32 -10.07 -5.57 -2.30
C LEU A 32 -9.95 -4.05 -2.08
N LEU A 33 -9.04 -3.38 -2.79
CA LEU A 33 -8.84 -1.93 -2.66
C LEU A 33 -10.12 -1.15 -3.03
N ILE A 34 -10.80 -1.55 -4.10
CA ILE A 34 -12.07 -0.95 -4.52
C ILE A 34 -13.16 -1.21 -3.47
N GLU A 35 -13.25 -2.44 -2.97
CA GLU A 35 -14.21 -2.80 -1.93
C GLU A 35 -14.01 -1.97 -0.66
N ILE A 36 -12.77 -1.85 -0.19
CA ILE A 36 -12.43 -1.09 1.02
C ILE A 36 -12.63 0.42 0.80
N ALA A 37 -12.35 0.94 -0.38
CA ALA A 37 -12.56 2.34 -0.72
C ALA A 37 -14.04 2.74 -0.70
N THR A 38 -14.94 1.82 -1.06
CA THR A 38 -16.39 2.06 -1.11
C THR A 38 -17.09 1.86 0.23
N ARG A 39 -16.42 1.25 1.21
CA ARG A 39 -16.99 1.04 2.55
C ARG A 39 -16.92 2.32 3.38
N ASP A 40 -17.93 2.53 4.21
CA ASP A 40 -17.88 3.52 5.27
C ASP A 40 -16.83 3.15 6.33
N VAL A 41 -16.36 4.13 7.09
CA VAL A 41 -15.28 3.96 8.07
C VAL A 41 -15.58 2.88 9.12
N LYS A 42 -16.85 2.79 9.58
CA LYS A 42 -17.26 1.76 10.57
C LYS A 42 -17.13 0.35 9.98
N SER A 43 -17.56 0.18 8.73
CA SER A 43 -17.44 -1.09 8.01
C SER A 43 -15.99 -1.47 7.71
N VAL A 44 -15.10 -0.49 7.47
CA VAL A 44 -13.65 -0.73 7.34
C VAL A 44 -13.08 -1.26 8.66
N PHE A 45 -13.43 -0.64 9.79
CA PHE A 45 -12.99 -1.13 11.10
C PHE A 45 -13.50 -2.54 11.40
N ALA A 46 -14.77 -2.83 11.09
CA ALA A 46 -15.33 -4.16 11.26
C ALA A 46 -14.64 -5.20 10.38
N TYR A 47 -14.34 -4.86 9.11
CA TYR A 47 -13.64 -5.75 8.17
C TYR A 47 -12.25 -6.15 8.67
N PHE A 48 -11.45 -5.17 9.12
CA PHE A 48 -10.11 -5.42 9.65
C PHE A 48 -10.10 -5.80 11.14
N LYS A 49 -11.27 -5.89 11.78
CA LYS A 49 -11.39 -6.16 13.24
C LYS A 49 -10.45 -5.24 14.04
N THR A 50 -10.48 -3.96 13.73
CA THR A 50 -9.70 -2.90 14.34
C THR A 50 -10.59 -1.79 14.89
N THR A 51 -10.02 -0.82 15.57
CA THR A 51 -10.75 0.33 16.13
C THR A 51 -10.10 1.64 15.69
N ARG A 52 -10.68 2.78 16.09
CA ARG A 52 -10.05 4.10 15.92
C ARG A 52 -8.69 4.22 16.62
N ASP A 53 -8.50 3.42 17.66
CA ASP A 53 -7.27 3.37 18.47
C ASP A 53 -6.28 2.33 17.97
N GLY A 54 -6.64 1.60 16.90
CA GLY A 54 -5.81 0.60 16.26
C GLY A 54 -6.04 -0.80 16.82
N LEU A 55 -5.10 -1.70 16.53
CA LEU A 55 -5.09 -3.09 16.98
C LEU A 55 -4.51 -3.20 18.39
N SER A 56 -4.88 -4.27 19.10
CA SER A 56 -4.11 -4.65 20.28
C SER A 56 -2.74 -5.19 19.89
N ILE A 57 -1.73 -4.97 20.74
CA ILE A 57 -0.35 -5.45 20.52
C ILE A 57 -0.35 -6.96 20.28
N LYS A 58 -1.12 -7.72 21.06
CA LYS A 58 -1.23 -9.17 20.92
C LYS A 58 -1.82 -9.59 19.57
N GLU A 59 -2.84 -8.88 19.08
CA GLU A 59 -3.44 -9.15 17.79
C GLU A 59 -2.48 -8.81 16.65
N ALA A 60 -1.77 -7.68 16.73
CA ALA A 60 -0.76 -7.31 15.76
C ALA A 60 0.35 -8.37 15.65
N GLN A 61 0.85 -8.89 16.77
CA GLN A 61 1.83 -9.98 16.79
C GLN A 61 1.32 -11.25 16.10
N LYS A 62 0.06 -11.65 16.37
CA LYS A 62 -0.55 -12.79 15.65
C LYS A 62 -0.61 -12.55 14.15
N ARG A 63 -0.95 -11.33 13.74
CA ARG A 63 -1.03 -10.97 12.31
C ARG A 63 0.32 -10.98 11.61
N ILE A 64 1.41 -10.60 12.28
CA ILE A 64 2.76 -10.74 11.73
C ILE A 64 3.06 -12.21 11.37
N HIS A 65 2.65 -13.17 12.19
CA HIS A 65 2.82 -14.60 11.87
C HIS A 65 1.97 -15.05 10.69
N VAL A 66 0.79 -14.46 10.48
CA VAL A 66 -0.13 -14.84 9.40
C VAL A 66 0.24 -14.15 8.08
N TYR A 67 0.47 -12.84 8.10
CA TYR A 67 0.71 -12.03 6.90
C TYR A 67 2.17 -11.91 6.52
N GLY A 68 3.07 -12.21 7.46
CA GLY A 68 4.51 -11.98 7.32
C GLY A 68 4.89 -10.51 7.55
N LYS A 69 6.19 -10.24 7.46
CA LYS A 69 6.72 -8.88 7.56
C LYS A 69 6.36 -8.02 6.35
N ASN A 70 6.22 -6.71 6.57
CA ASN A 70 5.98 -5.75 5.50
C ASN A 70 7.26 -5.45 4.70
N GLU A 71 7.88 -6.49 4.18
CA GLU A 71 9.04 -6.42 3.31
C GLU A 71 8.61 -6.72 1.86
N LEU A 72 9.18 -6.00 0.91
CA LEU A 72 9.20 -6.47 -0.46
C LEU A 72 10.23 -7.59 -0.49
N SER A 73 9.79 -8.82 -0.72
CA SER A 73 10.65 -9.99 -0.87
C SER A 73 11.49 -9.85 -2.14
N SER A 74 12.47 -9.00 -2.09
CA SER A 74 13.44 -8.84 -3.13
C SER A 74 14.80 -8.71 -2.45
N LYS A 75 15.64 -9.70 -2.70
CA LYS A 75 17.06 -9.60 -2.43
C LYS A 75 17.50 -8.21 -2.88
N ARG A 76 18.21 -7.48 -2.04
CA ARG A 76 18.78 -6.13 -2.28
C ARG A 76 19.40 -5.92 -3.68
N ALA A 77 19.72 -7.02 -4.39
CA ALA A 77 20.29 -7.04 -5.74
C ALA A 77 19.36 -6.51 -6.85
N ILE A 78 18.03 -6.63 -6.74
CA ILE A 78 17.14 -6.25 -7.85
C ILE A 78 16.79 -4.77 -7.80
N LEU A 79 16.70 -4.18 -6.62
CA LEU A 79 16.51 -2.72 -6.50
C LEU A 79 17.75 -1.96 -6.99
N SER A 80 18.97 -2.48 -6.76
CA SER A 80 20.20 -1.87 -7.27
C SER A 80 20.27 -1.91 -8.80
N ASP A 81 19.86 -3.01 -9.42
CA ASP A 81 19.93 -3.14 -10.90
C ASP A 81 18.86 -2.30 -11.61
N VAL A 82 17.64 -2.22 -11.07
CA VAL A 82 16.60 -1.37 -11.64
C VAL A 82 16.88 0.11 -11.35
N MET A 83 17.37 0.45 -10.17
CA MET A 83 17.79 1.82 -9.84
C MET A 83 19.04 2.21 -10.61
N MET A 84 20.00 1.31 -10.86
CA MET A 84 21.14 1.60 -11.73
C MET A 84 20.72 1.86 -13.19
N LYS A 85 19.84 1.04 -13.76
CA LYS A 85 19.33 1.27 -15.12
C LYS A 85 18.47 2.53 -15.23
N LEU A 86 17.70 2.89 -14.20
CA LEU A 86 16.98 4.17 -14.14
C LEU A 86 17.90 5.36 -13.91
N SER A 87 19.01 5.20 -13.19
CA SER A 87 20.00 6.26 -12.96
C SER A 87 20.77 6.62 -14.24
N GLU A 88 20.96 5.67 -15.13
CA GLU A 88 21.53 5.91 -16.47
C GLU A 88 20.57 6.73 -17.35
N MET A 89 19.27 6.58 -17.18
CA MET A 89 18.25 7.34 -17.92
C MET A 89 17.95 8.73 -17.33
N PHE A 90 18.20 8.94 -16.04
CA PHE A 90 17.89 10.20 -15.34
C PHE A 90 19.01 10.62 -14.38
N PRO A 91 20.10 11.24 -14.88
CA PRO A 91 21.27 11.59 -14.05
C PRO A 91 21.01 12.63 -12.96
N VAL A 92 19.87 13.30 -12.97
CA VAL A 92 19.52 14.34 -11.97
C VAL A 92 19.03 13.74 -10.64
N PHE A 93 18.53 12.50 -10.63
CA PHE A 93 17.95 11.89 -9.43
C PHE A 93 18.96 11.19 -8.49
N THR A 94 20.21 11.01 -8.95
CA THR A 94 21.17 10.15 -8.26
C THR A 94 22.14 10.85 -7.31
N LYS A 95 22.19 12.19 -7.28
CA LYS A 95 23.20 12.89 -6.46
C LYS A 95 22.89 13.00 -4.97
N GLN A 96 21.69 12.65 -4.49
CA GLN A 96 21.33 12.89 -3.08
C GLN A 96 21.06 11.63 -2.23
N ARG A 97 21.14 10.43 -2.78
CA ARG A 97 20.81 9.19 -2.05
C ARG A 97 21.89 8.10 -2.00
N VAL A 98 23.08 8.35 -2.60
CA VAL A 98 24.20 7.38 -2.58
C VAL A 98 25.12 7.56 -1.35
N TYR A 99 24.87 8.54 -0.52
CA TYR A 99 25.60 8.71 0.75
C TYR A 99 24.85 8.01 1.87
N ASN A 100 25.22 6.78 2.15
CA ASN A 100 25.23 6.06 3.45
C ASN A 100 24.93 4.56 3.29
N GLU A 101 25.80 3.85 2.58
CA GLU A 101 25.72 2.37 2.54
C GLU A 101 26.06 1.67 3.88
N ASN A 102 26.46 2.38 4.91
CA ASN A 102 26.94 1.82 6.17
C ASN A 102 26.07 2.07 7.41
N GLN A 103 24.93 2.78 7.27
CA GLN A 103 23.91 2.87 8.32
C GLN A 103 22.58 2.37 7.77
N CYS A 104 22.21 1.14 8.13
CA CYS A 104 20.85 0.65 7.96
C CYS A 104 19.94 1.45 8.91
N GLU A 105 19.53 2.64 8.51
CA GLU A 105 18.48 3.37 9.24
C GLU A 105 17.21 2.55 9.19
N ILE A 106 16.74 2.12 10.36
CA ILE A 106 15.46 1.44 10.51
C ILE A 106 14.40 2.47 10.21
N VAL A 107 13.75 2.33 9.05
CA VAL A 107 12.61 3.19 8.70
C VAL A 107 11.48 2.88 9.66
N THR A 108 11.06 3.90 10.43
CA THR A 108 9.98 3.77 11.42
C THR A 108 8.72 4.46 10.94
N VAL A 109 7.58 4.00 11.42
CA VAL A 109 6.26 4.58 11.18
C VAL A 109 5.56 4.80 12.50
N THR A 110 4.79 5.89 12.59
CA THR A 110 3.96 6.19 13.76
C THR A 110 2.64 5.45 13.65
N VAL A 111 2.31 4.66 14.66
CA VAL A 111 1.06 3.88 14.71
C VAL A 111 0.35 4.08 16.04
N SER A 112 -0.96 3.82 16.05
CA SER A 112 -1.73 3.65 17.27
C SER A 112 -1.99 2.17 17.50
N ARG A 113 -1.62 1.65 18.67
CA ARG A 113 -1.95 0.31 19.15
C ARG A 113 -2.42 0.37 20.59
N VAL A 114 -3.24 -0.59 20.98
CA VAL A 114 -3.84 -0.67 22.32
C VAL A 114 -3.08 -1.67 23.17
N GLU A 115 -2.68 -1.27 24.39
CA GLU A 115 -2.15 -2.19 25.41
C GLU A 115 -3.36 -2.86 26.10
N GLY A 116 -3.50 -4.18 25.93
CA GLY A 116 -4.56 -4.96 26.58
C GLY A 116 -5.52 -5.65 25.63
N CYS A 117 -6.56 -6.27 26.22
CA CYS A 117 -7.63 -6.91 25.45
C CYS A 117 -8.73 -5.86 25.23
N ILE A 118 -9.18 -5.70 23.99
CA ILE A 118 -10.32 -4.84 23.66
C ILE A 118 -11.59 -5.55 24.17
N THR A 119 -11.94 -5.36 25.43
CA THR A 119 -13.24 -5.71 25.98
C THR A 119 -14.13 -4.47 25.96
N ALA A 120 -15.33 -4.62 25.40
CA ALA A 120 -16.30 -3.52 25.34
C ALA A 120 -16.55 -2.94 26.72
N GLY A 121 -16.20 -1.66 26.92
CA GLY A 121 -16.53 -0.90 28.13
C GLY A 121 -15.36 -0.44 29.01
N MET A 122 -14.12 -0.79 28.74
CA MET A 122 -12.96 -0.19 29.42
C MET A 122 -12.29 0.85 28.53
N ASN A 123 -11.90 1.97 29.13
CA ASN A 123 -11.03 2.94 28.48
C ASN A 123 -9.70 2.24 28.15
N SER A 124 -9.54 1.86 26.90
CA SER A 124 -8.30 1.27 26.43
C SER A 124 -7.33 2.43 26.20
N ASP A 125 -6.25 2.49 26.95
CA ASP A 125 -5.18 3.45 26.72
C ASP A 125 -4.56 3.16 25.36
N SER A 126 -4.97 3.94 24.37
CA SER A 126 -4.34 3.90 23.04
C SER A 126 -2.95 4.53 23.14
N LYS A 127 -1.94 3.79 22.77
CA LYS A 127 -0.56 4.25 22.76
C LYS A 127 -0.10 4.55 21.34
N ILE A 128 0.25 5.81 21.11
CA ILE A 128 0.94 6.20 19.87
C ILE A 128 2.41 5.80 20.03
N MET A 129 2.91 4.99 19.11
CA MET A 129 4.27 4.48 19.15
C MET A 129 4.92 4.50 17.77
N LYS A 130 6.23 4.57 17.74
CA LYS A 130 7.02 4.35 16.52
C LYS A 130 7.45 2.90 16.45
N LEU A 131 7.22 2.26 15.34
CA LEU A 131 7.69 0.88 15.10
C LEU A 131 8.34 0.75 13.73
N PRO A 132 9.20 -0.25 13.53
CA PRO A 132 9.77 -0.55 12.23
C PRO A 132 8.66 -0.78 11.19
N VAL A 133 8.82 -0.21 10.00
CA VAL A 133 7.86 -0.41 8.88
C VAL A 133 7.62 -1.89 8.60
N GLU A 134 8.62 -2.73 8.84
CA GLU A 134 8.53 -4.19 8.65
C GLU A 134 7.50 -4.87 9.54
N GLU A 135 7.18 -4.27 10.70
CA GLU A 135 6.24 -4.83 11.69
C GLU A 135 4.78 -4.39 11.46
N LEU A 136 4.53 -3.61 10.39
CA LEU A 136 3.16 -3.24 10.02
C LEU A 136 2.37 -4.45 9.54
N VAL A 137 1.12 -4.50 9.97
CA VAL A 137 0.16 -5.54 9.58
C VAL A 137 -1.16 -4.93 9.11
N PRO A 138 -1.93 -5.64 8.26
CA PRO A 138 -3.28 -5.20 7.90
C PRO A 138 -4.15 -4.97 9.13
N GLY A 139 -4.80 -3.80 9.18
CA GLY A 139 -5.61 -3.33 10.31
C GLY A 139 -4.89 -2.40 11.28
N ASP A 140 -3.57 -2.21 11.18
CA ASP A 140 -2.88 -1.17 11.96
C ASP A 140 -3.39 0.22 11.58
N MET A 141 -3.41 1.10 12.57
CA MET A 141 -3.74 2.51 12.40
C MET A 141 -2.44 3.31 12.31
N VAL A 142 -2.17 3.89 11.14
CA VAL A 142 -0.96 4.69 10.87
C VAL A 142 -1.27 6.17 10.80
N PHE A 143 -0.29 6.98 11.22
CA PHE A 143 -0.29 8.43 11.06
C PHE A 143 0.72 8.80 9.98
N LEU A 144 0.30 9.65 9.06
CA LEU A 144 1.09 10.12 7.94
C LEU A 144 1.12 11.65 7.96
N SER A 145 2.28 12.23 7.67
CA SER A 145 2.52 13.66 7.64
C SER A 145 3.37 14.04 6.43
N ALA A 146 3.38 15.32 6.08
CA ALA A 146 4.22 15.84 5.01
C ALA A 146 5.68 15.39 5.17
N GLY A 147 6.29 14.89 4.10
CA GLY A 147 7.64 14.31 4.06
C GLY A 147 7.69 12.79 4.27
N ASP A 148 6.61 12.16 4.74
CA ASP A 148 6.56 10.71 4.93
C ASP A 148 6.43 9.97 3.60
N THR A 149 7.01 8.76 3.56
CA THR A 149 6.71 7.77 2.51
C THR A 149 5.64 6.82 3.04
N VAL A 150 4.60 6.60 2.26
CA VAL A 150 3.51 5.67 2.60
C VAL A 150 4.06 4.25 2.75
N PRO A 151 3.97 3.63 3.94
CA PRO A 151 4.70 2.39 4.26
C PRO A 151 4.02 1.12 3.75
N ALA A 152 2.73 1.19 3.43
CA ALA A 152 1.88 0.08 3.00
C ALA A 152 0.70 0.63 2.19
N ASP A 153 -0.12 -0.21 1.57
CA ASP A 153 -1.39 0.28 1.02
C ASP A 153 -2.34 0.59 2.17
N VAL A 154 -2.87 1.80 2.21
CA VAL A 154 -3.67 2.29 3.33
C VAL A 154 -4.98 2.93 2.87
N ARG A 155 -6.03 2.75 3.67
CA ARG A 155 -7.33 3.43 3.54
C ARG A 155 -7.37 4.62 4.47
N ILE A 156 -7.50 5.81 3.93
CA ILE A 156 -7.58 7.05 4.70
C ILE A 156 -8.88 7.09 5.50
N ILE A 157 -8.77 7.36 6.79
CA ILE A 157 -9.89 7.49 7.71
C ILE A 157 -10.14 8.96 8.08
N TYR A 158 -9.07 9.74 8.08
CA TYR A 158 -9.08 11.17 8.28
C TYR A 158 -7.95 11.78 7.45
N ALA A 159 -8.21 12.91 6.82
CA ALA A 159 -7.21 13.66 6.08
C ALA A 159 -7.44 15.16 6.26
N GLU A 160 -6.36 15.92 6.32
CA GLU A 160 -6.34 17.37 6.35
C GLU A 160 -5.30 17.85 5.35
N ASP A 161 -5.76 18.53 4.28
CA ASP A 161 -4.97 19.08 3.19
C ASP A 161 -3.97 18.06 2.58
N LEU A 162 -4.39 16.81 2.49
CA LEU A 162 -3.52 15.69 2.11
C LEU A 162 -3.22 15.70 0.61
N LEU A 163 -1.97 15.98 0.27
CA LEU A 163 -1.46 15.96 -1.10
C LEU A 163 -0.39 14.89 -1.24
N VAL A 164 -0.58 13.96 -2.17
CA VAL A 164 0.27 12.78 -2.34
C VAL A 164 0.88 12.77 -3.74
N ASN A 165 2.18 12.55 -3.82
CA ASN A 165 2.88 12.31 -5.07
C ASN A 165 2.88 10.82 -5.39
N GLU A 166 2.26 10.45 -6.51
CA GLU A 166 2.15 9.07 -6.98
C GLU A 166 3.08 8.76 -8.17
N SER A 167 4.11 9.58 -8.40
CA SER A 167 5.04 9.43 -9.54
C SER A 167 5.71 8.05 -9.61
N MET A 168 5.97 7.44 -8.46
CA MET A 168 6.54 6.08 -8.38
C MET A 168 5.66 5.00 -9.02
N LEU A 169 4.34 5.22 -9.10
CA LEU A 169 3.39 4.28 -9.68
C LEU A 169 2.92 4.69 -11.06
N THR A 170 2.80 5.98 -11.30
CA THR A 170 2.22 6.53 -12.55
C THR A 170 3.28 6.92 -13.57
N GLY A 171 4.53 7.14 -13.14
CA GLY A 171 5.61 7.71 -13.94
C GLY A 171 5.39 9.20 -14.27
N LYS A 172 4.38 9.85 -13.71
CA LYS A 172 4.06 11.26 -13.94
C LYS A 172 4.22 12.04 -12.64
N GLU A 173 4.91 13.16 -12.69
CA GLU A 173 5.06 14.08 -11.56
C GLU A 173 3.76 14.87 -11.34
N THR A 174 2.74 14.20 -10.87
CA THR A 174 1.46 14.82 -10.50
C THR A 174 1.17 14.55 -9.04
N ASN A 175 0.87 15.61 -8.32
CA ASN A 175 0.37 15.50 -6.96
C ASN A 175 -1.14 15.32 -7.01
N VAL A 176 -1.65 14.39 -6.23
CA VAL A 176 -3.07 14.04 -6.16
C VAL A 176 -3.58 14.35 -4.77
N GLU A 177 -4.66 15.09 -4.71
CA GLU A 177 -5.35 15.36 -3.46
C GLU A 177 -6.12 14.12 -3.01
N LYS A 178 -5.99 13.79 -1.72
CA LYS A 178 -6.61 12.60 -1.13
C LYS A 178 -7.52 12.99 0.03
N PHE A 179 -8.62 12.25 0.17
CA PHE A 179 -9.70 12.53 1.10
C PHE A 179 -10.03 11.28 1.94
N GLU A 180 -10.87 11.46 2.96
CA GLU A 180 -11.41 10.37 3.77
C GLU A 180 -12.52 9.58 3.06
N SER A 181 -13.16 10.19 2.04
CA SER A 181 -14.23 9.57 1.25
C SER A 181 -13.95 9.68 -0.25
N CYS A 182 -14.56 8.82 -1.04
CA CYS A 182 -14.49 8.88 -2.50
C CYS A 182 -15.60 9.77 -3.05
N TYR A 183 -15.39 11.08 -3.06
CA TYR A 183 -16.40 12.05 -3.54
C TYR A 183 -16.82 11.84 -4.98
N HIS A 184 -15.93 11.39 -5.86
CA HIS A 184 -16.28 11.10 -7.26
C HIS A 184 -17.22 9.91 -7.40
N LEU A 185 -17.11 8.93 -6.50
CA LEU A 185 -18.02 7.78 -6.48
C LEU A 185 -19.39 8.13 -5.90
N GLU A 186 -19.46 9.09 -4.97
CA GLU A 186 -20.71 9.55 -4.37
C GLU A 186 -21.48 10.53 -5.27
N ARG A 187 -20.77 11.44 -5.96
CA ARG A 187 -21.39 12.44 -6.85
C ARG A 187 -21.86 11.91 -8.20
N LYS A 188 -21.21 10.88 -8.73
CA LYS A 188 -21.62 10.24 -9.99
C LYS A 188 -22.45 9.01 -9.69
N ARG A 189 -23.76 9.18 -9.38
CA ARG A 189 -24.79 8.13 -9.37
C ARG A 189 -24.21 6.74 -9.13
N PHE A 190 -24.60 6.13 -8.03
CA PHE A 190 -24.45 4.71 -7.71
C PHE A 190 -23.86 3.91 -8.88
N ILE A 191 -22.54 3.83 -8.96
CA ILE A 191 -21.90 2.99 -9.96
C ILE A 191 -22.04 1.56 -9.43
N PRO A 192 -22.80 0.68 -10.11
CA PRO A 192 -22.93 -0.69 -9.65
C PRO A 192 -21.55 -1.32 -9.51
N LEU A 193 -21.30 -2.05 -8.43
CA LEU A 193 -20.08 -2.82 -8.16
C LEU A 193 -19.55 -3.59 -9.39
N LYS A 194 -20.46 -3.99 -10.28
CA LYS A 194 -20.16 -4.66 -11.55
C LYS A 194 -19.39 -3.79 -12.56
N ARG A 195 -19.55 -2.47 -12.51
CA ARG A 195 -18.80 -1.49 -13.35
C ARG A 195 -17.49 -1.05 -12.69
N MET A 196 -17.37 -1.23 -11.39
CA MET A 196 -16.14 -0.88 -10.66
C MET A 196 -14.99 -1.86 -10.91
N LYS A 197 -15.25 -3.05 -11.45
CA LYS A 197 -14.21 -4.04 -11.80
C LYS A 197 -13.21 -3.54 -12.84
N ASP A 198 -13.61 -2.55 -13.65
CA ASP A 198 -12.76 -1.91 -14.65
C ASP A 198 -12.11 -0.61 -14.13
N TYR A 199 -12.37 -0.25 -12.86
CA TYR A 199 -11.84 0.98 -12.28
C TYR A 199 -10.35 0.83 -11.98
N ASN A 200 -9.58 1.89 -12.29
CA ASN A 200 -8.17 1.91 -11.95
C ASN A 200 -8.02 2.28 -10.45
N PRO A 201 -7.41 1.43 -9.60
CA PRO A 201 -7.23 1.73 -8.18
C PRO A 201 -6.52 3.06 -7.91
N LEU A 202 -5.65 3.51 -8.80
CA LEU A 202 -4.95 4.80 -8.68
C LEU A 202 -5.91 6.02 -8.71
N GLN A 203 -7.15 5.83 -9.16
CA GLN A 203 -8.17 6.87 -9.14
C GLN A 203 -8.97 6.93 -7.82
N LEU A 204 -8.65 6.04 -6.86
CA LEU A 204 -9.29 6.05 -5.55
C LEU A 204 -8.74 7.20 -4.71
N GLU A 205 -9.63 8.12 -4.34
CA GLU A 205 -9.26 9.36 -3.62
C GLU A 205 -8.98 9.12 -2.14
N ASN A 206 -9.41 8.00 -1.60
CA ASN A 206 -9.29 7.66 -0.19
C ASN A 206 -8.33 6.49 0.10
N VAL A 207 -7.49 6.16 -0.88
CA VAL A 207 -6.45 5.12 -0.76
C VAL A 207 -5.10 5.72 -1.12
N CYS A 208 -4.09 5.47 -0.29
CA CYS A 208 -2.69 5.74 -0.61
C CYS A 208 -1.95 4.42 -0.75
N PHE A 209 -1.00 4.40 -1.67
CA PHE A 209 -0.27 3.20 -2.06
C PHE A 209 1.14 3.19 -1.49
N LYS A 210 1.66 2.00 -1.19
CA LYS A 210 3.02 1.84 -0.71
C LYS A 210 4.03 2.47 -1.67
N GLY A 211 4.93 3.29 -1.09
CA GLY A 211 6.03 3.95 -1.81
C GLY A 211 5.68 5.34 -2.35
N THR A 212 4.42 5.79 -2.27
CA THR A 212 4.06 7.18 -2.60
C THR A 212 4.50 8.14 -1.50
N HIS A 213 4.66 9.41 -1.81
CA HIS A 213 5.17 10.42 -0.88
C HIS A 213 4.09 11.43 -0.50
N ILE A 214 3.98 11.73 0.80
CA ILE A 214 3.12 12.81 1.28
C ILE A 214 3.84 14.15 1.05
N VAL A 215 3.25 14.97 0.20
CA VAL A 215 3.80 16.30 -0.14
C VAL A 215 3.34 17.35 0.86
N ASN A 216 2.06 17.30 1.25
CA ASN A 216 1.45 18.22 2.18
C ASN A 216 0.36 17.55 3.01
N GLY A 217 0.03 18.12 4.15
CA GLY A 217 -1.08 17.70 4.99
C GLY A 217 -0.75 16.56 5.95
N THR A 218 -1.80 16.05 6.58
CA THR A 218 -1.75 14.95 7.53
C THR A 218 -2.87 13.97 7.29
N ALA A 219 -2.64 12.70 7.64
CA ALA A 219 -3.66 11.68 7.55
C ALA A 219 -3.58 10.65 8.68
N LYS A 220 -4.74 10.09 9.02
CA LYS A 220 -4.89 8.88 9.81
C LYS A 220 -5.49 7.80 8.92
N ALA A 221 -4.83 6.64 8.81
CA ALA A 221 -5.21 5.63 7.86
C ALA A 221 -5.11 4.21 8.43
N VAL A 222 -5.93 3.30 7.91
CA VAL A 222 -5.87 1.86 8.23
C VAL A 222 -5.05 1.15 7.17
N VAL A 223 -4.11 0.32 7.58
CA VAL A 223 -3.33 -0.55 6.69
C VAL A 223 -4.23 -1.61 6.08
N VAL A 224 -4.26 -1.67 4.74
CA VAL A 224 -5.06 -2.62 3.95
C VAL A 224 -4.22 -3.83 3.57
N SER A 225 -3.06 -3.60 2.97
CA SER A 225 -2.15 -4.67 2.52
C SER A 225 -0.69 -4.30 2.74
N THR A 226 0.14 -5.32 2.97
CA THR A 226 1.56 -5.17 3.35
C THR A 226 2.46 -6.01 2.47
N GLY A 227 3.74 -5.65 2.41
CA GLY A 227 4.79 -6.39 1.73
C GLY A 227 4.52 -6.64 0.25
N LYS A 228 4.71 -7.87 -0.17
CA LYS A 228 4.47 -8.33 -1.55
C LYS A 228 3.01 -8.29 -1.99
N ASN A 229 2.08 -8.20 -1.04
CA ASN A 229 0.65 -8.17 -1.33
C ASN A 229 0.13 -6.73 -1.57
N THR A 230 0.98 -5.71 -1.46
CA THR A 230 0.63 -4.33 -1.84
C THR A 230 0.48 -4.20 -3.35
N TYR A 231 -0.24 -3.19 -3.78
CA TYR A 231 -0.44 -2.91 -5.21
C TYR A 231 0.89 -2.75 -5.95
N SER A 232 1.82 -1.95 -5.39
CA SER A 232 3.17 -1.77 -5.93
C SER A 232 3.99 -3.07 -5.92
N GLY A 233 3.90 -3.88 -4.85
CA GLY A 233 4.58 -5.15 -4.74
C GLY A 233 4.13 -6.17 -5.79
N LEU A 234 2.82 -6.22 -6.06
CA LEU A 234 2.25 -7.10 -7.08
C LEU A 234 2.59 -6.63 -8.51
N LEU A 235 2.55 -5.31 -8.77
CA LEU A 235 2.99 -4.75 -10.05
C LEU A 235 4.46 -5.11 -10.34
N HIS A 236 5.33 -4.91 -9.35
CA HIS A 236 6.74 -5.25 -9.48
C HIS A 236 6.96 -6.74 -9.79
N THR A 237 6.23 -7.61 -9.11
CA THR A 237 6.30 -9.06 -9.34
C THR A 237 5.86 -9.45 -10.76
N CYS A 238 4.83 -8.78 -11.30
CA CYS A 238 4.36 -9.00 -12.66
C CYS A 238 5.35 -8.49 -13.72
N CYS A 239 6.01 -7.35 -13.47
CA CYS A 239 6.93 -6.72 -14.45
C CYS A 239 8.31 -7.40 -14.50
N SER A 240 8.80 -7.94 -13.39
CA SER A 240 10.15 -8.56 -13.30
C SER A 240 10.32 -9.86 -14.11
N GLN A 241 9.28 -10.34 -14.79
CA GLN A 241 9.29 -11.59 -15.57
C GLN A 241 9.19 -11.38 -17.09
N THR A 242 9.07 -10.13 -17.53
CA THR A 242 9.04 -9.78 -18.96
C THR A 242 10.40 -9.37 -19.51
N SER A 243 11.46 -9.50 -18.69
CA SER A 243 12.86 -9.21 -19.08
C SER A 243 13.63 -10.48 -19.32
#